data_f4341fe10c4fbaeb784fd21c165f0c83
#
_entry.id   f4341fe10c4fbaeb784fd21c165f0c83
#
_cell.length_a   1.000
_cell.length_b   1.000
_cell.length_c   1.000
_cell.angle_alpha   90.00
_cell.angle_beta   90.00
_cell.angle_gamma   90.00
#
_symmetry.space_group_name_H-M   'P 1'
#
loop_
_entity.id
_entity.type
_entity.pdbx_description
1 polymer ?
#
loop_
_entity_poly.entity_id
_entity_poly.type
_entity_poly.pdbx_seq_one_letter_code
_entity_poly.pdbx_strand_id
1 'polypeptide(L)'
;MIDKIKNEVRQLMFGNNDGHGFDHIERVYELSMKLVAEEKADKQIVGLAALLHDVDDYKLFGDDNAEKLTNARRIMEDNGVNTETAAKVCDIISNMGYSKALKGIRPQTLEGQIVSDADMLDAIGANGVIRTLAYALERCHSGNNQIFDKNIWPELFLTTEEYKKPDRPSDNFINHFFEKLLRLKKMMFTSGGRKEADIRHKFMVGFLEEFFRENNCPEWIEYLNKQK
;
A
#
# COMPACT_ATOMS: atom_id res chain seq x y z
N MET A 1 -23.51 10.95 -3.95
CA MET A 1 -22.45 11.26 -2.95
C MET A 1 -21.14 10.62 -3.36
N ILE A 2 -20.99 9.30 -3.37
CA ILE A 2 -19.72 8.60 -3.69
C ILE A 2 -19.10 9.08 -5.02
N ASP A 3 -19.87 9.20 -6.10
CA ASP A 3 -19.34 9.64 -7.40
C ASP A 3 -18.82 11.09 -7.37
N LYS A 4 -19.44 11.98 -6.56
CA LYS A 4 -18.95 13.35 -6.38
C LYS A 4 -17.60 13.33 -5.64
N ILE A 5 -17.51 12.59 -4.53
CA ILE A 5 -16.28 12.42 -3.78
C ILE A 5 -15.19 11.82 -4.67
N LYS A 6 -15.49 10.77 -5.43
CA LYS A 6 -14.55 10.15 -6.37
C LYS A 6 -14.00 11.14 -7.40
N ASN A 7 -14.85 12.02 -7.93
CA ASN A 7 -14.42 13.06 -8.88
C ASN A 7 -13.56 14.13 -8.21
N GLU A 8 -13.88 14.53 -6.98
CA GLU A 8 -13.12 15.52 -6.23
C GLU A 8 -11.73 14.96 -5.87
N VAL A 9 -11.66 13.72 -5.39
CA VAL A 9 -10.40 13.01 -5.13
C VAL A 9 -9.57 12.89 -6.41
N ARG A 10 -10.19 12.56 -7.57
CA ARG A 10 -9.48 12.50 -8.87
C ARG A 10 -8.86 13.84 -9.24
N GLN A 11 -9.56 14.94 -9.00
CA GLN A 11 -9.02 16.28 -9.26
C GLN A 11 -7.89 16.63 -8.31
N LEU A 12 -8.03 16.33 -7.02
CA LEU A 12 -7.01 16.58 -6.00
C LEU A 12 -5.73 15.80 -6.26
N MET A 13 -5.84 14.54 -6.70
CA MET A 13 -4.72 13.64 -6.96
C MET A 13 -4.16 13.74 -8.39
N PHE A 14 -4.67 14.68 -9.19
CA PHE A 14 -4.25 14.84 -10.59
C PHE A 14 -2.76 15.21 -10.69
N GLY A 15 -2.04 14.49 -11.54
CA GLY A 15 -0.59 14.72 -11.78
C GLY A 15 0.34 13.97 -10.83
N ASN A 16 -0.17 13.26 -9.82
CA ASN A 16 0.65 12.41 -8.96
C ASN A 16 0.91 11.06 -9.65
N ASN A 17 2.18 10.79 -9.96
CA ASN A 17 2.62 9.58 -10.67
C ASN A 17 3.56 8.70 -9.82
N ASP A 18 3.73 9.02 -8.55
CA ASP A 18 4.65 8.34 -7.61
C ASP A 18 4.12 7.01 -7.03
N GLY A 19 3.06 6.47 -7.62
CA GLY A 19 2.38 5.27 -7.13
C GLY A 19 1.27 5.55 -6.10
N HIS A 20 1.03 6.81 -5.71
CA HIS A 20 -0.07 7.29 -4.86
C HIS A 20 -1.09 8.13 -5.66
N GLY A 21 -1.13 7.98 -6.97
CA GLY A 21 -2.07 8.67 -7.84
C GLY A 21 -3.50 8.13 -7.71
N PHE A 22 -4.44 8.81 -8.40
CA PHE A 22 -5.85 8.42 -8.36
C PHE A 22 -6.12 6.98 -8.83
N ASP A 23 -5.30 6.45 -9.74
CA ASP A 23 -5.38 5.07 -10.22
C ASP A 23 -5.17 4.03 -9.10
N HIS A 24 -4.29 4.32 -8.13
CA HIS A 24 -4.13 3.51 -6.92
C HIS A 24 -5.40 3.58 -6.06
N ILE A 25 -5.89 4.77 -5.76
CA ILE A 25 -7.10 4.97 -4.96
C ILE A 25 -8.30 4.26 -5.59
N GLU A 26 -8.44 4.33 -6.92
CA GLU A 26 -9.52 3.66 -7.64
C GLU A 26 -9.44 2.12 -7.51
N ARG A 27 -8.25 1.53 -7.66
CA ARG A 27 -8.05 0.08 -7.46
C ARG A 27 -8.31 -0.35 -6.02
N VAL A 28 -7.85 0.43 -5.03
CA VAL A 28 -8.12 0.17 -3.62
C VAL A 28 -9.62 0.24 -3.33
N TYR A 29 -10.33 1.24 -3.87
CA TYR A 29 -11.79 1.35 -3.74
C TYR A 29 -12.50 0.12 -4.34
N GLU A 30 -12.18 -0.24 -5.58
CA GLU A 30 -12.80 -1.38 -6.26
C GLU A 30 -12.56 -2.70 -5.52
N LEU A 31 -11.33 -2.90 -5.03
CA LEU A 31 -10.99 -4.09 -4.27
C LEU A 31 -11.68 -4.12 -2.91
N SER A 32 -11.74 -2.98 -2.21
CA SER A 32 -12.50 -2.84 -0.96
C SER A 32 -13.98 -3.18 -1.17
N MET A 33 -14.59 -2.73 -2.27
CA MET A 33 -15.98 -3.03 -2.59
C MET A 33 -16.23 -4.50 -2.95
N LYS A 34 -15.22 -5.21 -3.48
CA LYS A 34 -15.28 -6.68 -3.65
C LYS A 34 -15.20 -7.40 -2.32
N LEU A 35 -14.24 -7.02 -1.47
CA LEU A 35 -14.03 -7.65 -0.16
C LEU A 35 -15.24 -7.44 0.76
N VAL A 36 -15.81 -6.24 0.81
CA VAL A 36 -16.98 -5.94 1.68
C VAL A 36 -18.24 -6.69 1.26
N ALA A 37 -18.33 -7.13 0.00
CA ALA A 37 -19.49 -7.91 -0.46
C ALA A 37 -19.57 -9.30 0.20
N GLU A 38 -18.44 -9.83 0.66
CA GLU A 38 -18.34 -11.13 1.36
C GLU A 38 -18.45 -10.99 2.89
N GLU A 39 -18.45 -9.75 3.42
CA GLU A 39 -18.38 -9.45 4.85
C GLU A 39 -19.61 -8.64 5.31
N LYS A 40 -19.94 -8.72 6.62
CA LYS A 40 -21.03 -7.92 7.22
C LYS A 40 -20.50 -6.57 7.72
N ALA A 41 -19.99 -5.73 6.82
CA ALA A 41 -19.44 -4.41 7.12
C ALA A 41 -20.25 -3.30 6.43
N ASP A 42 -20.11 -2.07 6.92
CA ASP A 42 -20.77 -0.91 6.34
C ASP A 42 -20.08 -0.48 5.04
N LYS A 43 -20.76 -0.73 3.90
CA LYS A 43 -20.25 -0.42 2.57
C LYS A 43 -19.97 1.08 2.36
N GLN A 44 -20.71 1.96 3.02
CA GLN A 44 -20.52 3.40 2.90
C GLN A 44 -19.22 3.81 3.59
N ILE A 45 -18.98 3.33 4.81
CA ILE A 45 -17.76 3.60 5.56
C ILE A 45 -16.54 3.04 4.81
N VAL A 46 -16.61 1.78 4.34
CA VAL A 46 -15.54 1.17 3.55
C VAL A 46 -15.25 1.97 2.29
N GLY A 47 -16.27 2.34 1.52
CA GLY A 47 -16.11 3.11 0.29
C GLY A 47 -15.50 4.49 0.51
N LEU A 48 -15.94 5.21 1.55
CA LEU A 48 -15.40 6.52 1.91
C LEU A 48 -13.94 6.39 2.38
N ALA A 49 -13.64 5.47 3.27
CA ALA A 49 -12.28 5.28 3.77
C ALA A 49 -11.32 4.88 2.62
N ALA A 50 -11.75 4.01 1.71
CA ALA A 50 -10.95 3.62 0.55
C ALA A 50 -10.68 4.78 -0.42
N LEU A 51 -11.67 5.67 -0.66
CA LEU A 51 -11.47 6.84 -1.52
C LEU A 51 -10.59 7.93 -0.88
N LEU A 52 -10.59 8.01 0.44
CA LEU A 52 -9.98 9.13 1.17
C LEU A 52 -8.67 8.76 1.89
N HIS A 53 -8.18 7.51 1.80
CA HIS A 53 -7.06 7.06 2.63
C HIS A 53 -5.74 7.77 2.33
N ASP A 54 -5.51 8.20 1.09
CA ASP A 54 -4.26 8.83 0.65
C ASP A 54 -4.40 10.33 0.31
N VAL A 55 -5.61 10.94 0.46
CA VAL A 55 -5.81 12.38 0.13
C VAL A 55 -5.09 13.35 1.07
N ASP A 56 -4.52 12.83 2.14
CA ASP A 56 -3.70 13.55 3.11
C ASP A 56 -2.33 12.86 3.32
N ASP A 57 -1.82 12.07 2.33
CA ASP A 57 -0.51 11.42 2.47
C ASP A 57 0.58 12.47 2.71
N TYR A 58 1.42 12.23 3.74
CA TYR A 58 2.43 13.19 4.19
C TYR A 58 3.47 13.55 3.12
N LYS A 59 3.73 12.64 2.17
CA LYS A 59 4.68 12.88 1.07
C LYS A 59 4.14 13.90 0.07
N LEU A 60 2.81 13.94 -0.10
CA LEU A 60 2.14 14.83 -1.06
C LEU A 60 1.68 16.14 -0.41
N PHE A 61 1.19 16.08 0.83
CA PHE A 61 0.50 17.21 1.47
C PHE A 61 1.16 17.68 2.78
N GLY A 62 2.23 17.01 3.22
CA GLY A 62 2.97 17.33 4.45
C GLY A 62 2.36 16.73 5.72
N ASP A 63 3.17 16.73 6.79
CA ASP A 63 2.82 16.06 8.06
C ASP A 63 1.60 16.68 8.76
N ASP A 64 1.43 18.01 8.70
CA ASP A 64 0.31 18.72 9.34
C ASP A 64 -1.04 18.29 8.73
N ASN A 65 -1.13 18.17 7.41
CA ASN A 65 -2.32 17.66 6.73
C ASN A 65 -2.57 16.18 7.07
N ALA A 66 -1.52 15.36 7.08
CA ALA A 66 -1.61 13.95 7.39
C ALA A 66 -2.09 13.70 8.84
N GLU A 67 -1.65 14.53 9.80
CA GLU A 67 -2.09 14.44 11.19
C GLU A 67 -3.55 14.86 11.36
N LYS A 68 -3.95 15.96 10.72
CA LYS A 68 -5.31 16.53 10.84
C LYS A 68 -6.34 15.91 9.91
N LEU A 69 -5.92 15.18 8.88
CA LEU A 69 -6.77 14.67 7.79
C LEU A 69 -7.59 15.79 7.14
N THR A 70 -6.93 16.88 6.79
CA THR A 70 -7.55 18.14 6.38
C THR A 70 -8.41 17.98 5.13
N ASN A 71 -7.85 17.32 4.09
CA ASN A 71 -8.57 17.10 2.82
C ASN A 71 -9.72 16.12 3.01
N ALA A 72 -9.49 14.99 3.70
CA ALA A 72 -10.52 13.99 3.93
C ALA A 72 -11.72 14.58 4.67
N ARG A 73 -11.48 15.38 5.72
CA ARG A 73 -12.56 16.04 6.48
C ARG A 73 -13.31 17.04 5.63
N ARG A 74 -12.61 17.91 4.92
CA ARG A 74 -13.22 18.91 4.03
C ARG A 74 -14.09 18.23 2.96
N ILE A 75 -13.55 17.22 2.25
CA ILE A 75 -14.28 16.50 1.21
C ILE A 75 -15.55 15.85 1.78
N MET A 76 -15.49 15.24 2.96
CA MET A 76 -16.67 14.64 3.60
C MET A 76 -17.70 15.70 3.98
N GLU A 77 -17.29 16.83 4.55
CA GLU A 77 -18.16 17.94 4.95
C GLU A 77 -18.86 18.56 3.74
N ASP A 78 -18.11 18.89 2.68
CA ASP A 78 -18.62 19.49 1.43
C ASP A 78 -19.64 18.58 0.70
N ASN A 79 -19.55 17.27 0.95
CA ASN A 79 -20.43 16.26 0.37
C ASN A 79 -21.55 15.78 1.32
N GLY A 80 -21.72 16.43 2.48
CA GLY A 80 -22.81 16.17 3.42
C GLY A 80 -22.71 14.82 4.14
N VAL A 81 -21.51 14.29 4.33
CA VAL A 81 -21.28 13.10 5.19
C VAL A 81 -21.52 13.49 6.64
N ASN A 82 -22.38 12.74 7.34
CA ASN A 82 -22.67 13.04 8.74
C ASN A 82 -21.43 12.86 9.63
N THR A 83 -21.41 13.58 10.74
CA THR A 83 -20.27 13.65 11.67
C THR A 83 -19.86 12.29 12.23
N GLU A 84 -20.83 11.40 12.52
CA GLU A 84 -20.53 10.06 13.05
C GLU A 84 -19.79 9.21 12.01
N THR A 85 -20.28 9.18 10.76
CA THR A 85 -19.63 8.48 9.65
C THR A 85 -18.24 9.06 9.38
N ALA A 86 -18.11 10.39 9.35
CA ALA A 86 -16.84 11.06 9.14
C ALA A 86 -15.81 10.73 10.24
N ALA A 87 -16.22 10.64 11.48
CA ALA A 87 -15.36 10.24 12.58
C ALA A 87 -14.84 8.80 12.42
N LYS A 88 -15.71 7.85 12.04
CA LYS A 88 -15.33 6.45 11.77
C LYS A 88 -14.33 6.34 10.59
N VAL A 89 -14.57 7.09 9.52
CA VAL A 89 -13.66 7.12 8.36
C VAL A 89 -12.29 7.69 8.75
N CYS A 90 -12.26 8.80 9.50
CA CYS A 90 -11.01 9.38 9.98
C CYS A 90 -10.24 8.43 10.92
N ASP A 91 -10.93 7.70 11.81
CA ASP A 91 -10.31 6.70 12.66
C ASP A 91 -9.65 5.58 11.84
N ILE A 92 -10.33 5.08 10.80
CA ILE A 92 -9.77 4.08 9.89
C ILE A 92 -8.50 4.60 9.23
N ILE A 93 -8.53 5.77 8.59
CA ILE A 93 -7.38 6.37 7.90
C ILE A 93 -6.21 6.58 8.87
N SER A 94 -6.51 7.04 10.09
CA SER A 94 -5.50 7.26 11.12
C SER A 94 -4.80 5.99 11.61
N ASN A 95 -5.42 4.82 11.45
CA ASN A 95 -4.90 3.55 11.97
C ASN A 95 -4.44 2.55 10.90
N MET A 96 -4.40 2.93 9.62
CA MET A 96 -3.96 2.07 8.53
C MET A 96 -2.61 2.48 7.93
N GLY A 97 -2.04 1.60 7.11
CA GLY A 97 -0.78 1.81 6.40
C GLY A 97 0.41 1.07 7.01
N TYR A 98 1.37 0.72 6.13
CA TYR A 98 2.51 -0.14 6.48
C TYR A 98 3.38 0.43 7.61
N SER A 99 3.72 1.72 7.56
CA SER A 99 4.56 2.37 8.58
C SER A 99 3.93 2.35 9.97
N LYS A 100 2.59 2.46 10.05
CA LYS A 100 1.83 2.34 11.31
C LYS A 100 1.81 0.89 11.79
N ALA A 101 1.64 -0.05 10.85
CA ALA A 101 1.68 -1.47 11.15
C ALA A 101 3.03 -1.93 11.73
N LEU A 102 4.16 -1.34 11.30
CA LEU A 102 5.48 -1.58 11.91
C LEU A 102 5.53 -1.11 13.38
N LYS A 103 4.75 -0.10 13.74
CA LYS A 103 4.61 0.39 15.13
C LYS A 103 3.56 -0.38 15.95
N GLY A 104 2.97 -1.44 15.37
CA GLY A 104 1.91 -2.21 16.03
C GLY A 104 0.51 -1.58 15.95
N ILE A 105 0.36 -0.43 15.26
CA ILE A 105 -0.93 0.23 15.06
C ILE A 105 -1.70 -0.49 13.96
N ARG A 106 -2.95 -0.88 14.23
CA ARG A 106 -3.79 -1.68 13.34
C ARG A 106 -5.23 -1.19 13.37
N PRO A 107 -5.97 -1.24 12.24
CA PRO A 107 -7.42 -0.98 12.24
C PRO A 107 -8.14 -1.97 13.15
N GLN A 108 -9.02 -1.45 14.01
CA GLN A 108 -9.77 -2.27 14.99
C GLN A 108 -11.15 -2.69 14.45
N THR A 109 -11.72 -1.93 13.51
CA THR A 109 -13.03 -2.23 12.92
C THR A 109 -12.90 -3.11 11.67
N LEU A 110 -13.95 -3.87 11.36
CA LEU A 110 -13.97 -4.71 10.15
C LEU A 110 -13.85 -3.85 8.88
N GLU A 111 -14.49 -2.69 8.86
CA GLU A 111 -14.40 -1.73 7.75
C GLU A 111 -12.93 -1.30 7.52
N GLY A 112 -12.24 -0.93 8.60
CA GLY A 112 -10.83 -0.55 8.53
C GLY A 112 -9.91 -1.70 8.12
N GLN A 113 -10.20 -2.92 8.57
CA GLN A 113 -9.47 -4.13 8.17
C GLN A 113 -9.62 -4.41 6.67
N ILE A 114 -10.84 -4.27 6.13
CA ILE A 114 -11.12 -4.43 4.69
C ILE A 114 -10.33 -3.42 3.85
N VAL A 115 -10.35 -2.13 4.23
CA VAL A 115 -9.64 -1.09 3.49
C VAL A 115 -8.13 -1.28 3.60
N SER A 116 -7.62 -1.63 4.78
CA SER A 116 -6.20 -1.94 4.97
C SER A 116 -5.74 -3.14 4.15
N ASP A 117 -6.54 -4.20 4.06
CA ASP A 117 -6.25 -5.34 3.19
C ASP A 117 -6.19 -4.91 1.72
N ALA A 118 -7.16 -4.12 1.25
CA ALA A 118 -7.22 -3.65 -0.12
C ALA A 118 -6.00 -2.79 -0.50
N ASP A 119 -5.59 -1.87 0.37
CA ASP A 119 -4.40 -1.04 0.18
C ASP A 119 -3.12 -1.90 0.12
N MET A 120 -2.92 -2.80 1.08
CA MET A 120 -1.78 -3.71 1.09
C MET A 120 -1.77 -4.66 -0.12
N LEU A 121 -2.94 -5.09 -0.59
CA LEU A 121 -3.08 -5.93 -1.78
C LEU A 121 -2.67 -5.18 -3.05
N ASP A 122 -2.97 -3.88 -3.18
CA ASP A 122 -2.54 -3.10 -4.34
C ASP A 122 -1.01 -2.93 -4.40
N ALA A 123 -0.32 -3.08 -3.27
CA ALA A 123 1.13 -3.08 -3.21
C ALA A 123 1.79 -4.40 -3.64
N ILE A 124 1.03 -5.48 -3.89
CA ILE A 124 1.55 -6.80 -4.25
C ILE A 124 0.91 -7.35 -5.54
N GLY A 125 1.49 -8.42 -6.08
CA GLY A 125 1.08 -8.98 -7.38
C GLY A 125 1.64 -8.19 -8.55
N ALA A 126 1.00 -8.28 -9.72
CA ALA A 126 1.48 -7.64 -10.95
C ALA A 126 1.54 -6.11 -10.84
N ASN A 127 0.49 -5.48 -10.29
CA ASN A 127 0.49 -4.04 -10.05
C ASN A 127 1.59 -3.63 -9.07
N GLY A 128 1.79 -4.41 -8.01
CA GLY A 128 2.85 -4.17 -7.04
C GLY A 128 4.24 -4.20 -7.65
N VAL A 129 4.53 -5.16 -8.54
CA VAL A 129 5.79 -5.23 -9.28
C VAL A 129 6.01 -3.97 -10.13
N ILE A 130 5.00 -3.56 -10.90
CA ILE A 130 5.08 -2.38 -11.77
C ILE A 130 5.27 -1.10 -10.93
N ARG A 131 4.49 -0.92 -9.87
CA ARG A 131 4.57 0.25 -8.99
C ARG A 131 5.94 0.36 -8.32
N THR A 132 6.45 -0.75 -7.80
CA THR A 132 7.77 -0.78 -7.15
C THR A 132 8.88 -0.50 -8.15
N LEU A 133 8.79 -1.00 -9.39
CA LEU A 133 9.75 -0.69 -10.45
C LEU A 133 9.69 0.80 -10.84
N ALA A 134 8.50 1.37 -11.03
CA ALA A 134 8.33 2.78 -11.36
C ALA A 134 8.96 3.68 -10.28
N TYR A 135 8.68 3.40 -9.01
CA TYR A 135 9.28 4.10 -7.88
C TYR A 135 10.82 3.98 -7.84
N ALA A 136 11.36 2.77 -8.06
CA ALA A 136 12.81 2.56 -8.10
C ALA A 136 13.46 3.32 -9.25
N LEU A 137 12.84 3.34 -10.45
CA LEU A 137 13.35 4.08 -11.62
C LEU A 137 13.34 5.59 -11.38
N GLU A 138 12.32 6.15 -10.74
CA GLU A 138 12.27 7.57 -10.39
C GLU A 138 13.42 7.94 -9.46
N ARG A 139 13.70 7.12 -8.47
CA ARG A 139 14.83 7.32 -7.55
C ARG A 139 16.21 7.10 -8.21
N CYS A 140 16.31 6.19 -9.20
CA CYS A 140 17.56 6.02 -9.97
C CYS A 140 18.00 7.29 -10.69
N HIS A 141 17.08 8.11 -11.18
CA HIS A 141 17.41 9.41 -11.78
C HIS A 141 18.06 10.38 -10.79
N SER A 142 17.83 10.18 -9.51
CA SER A 142 18.49 10.94 -8.41
C SER A 142 19.86 10.38 -8.03
N GLY A 143 20.36 9.36 -8.72
CA GLY A 143 21.68 8.76 -8.51
C GLY A 143 21.77 7.71 -7.41
N ASN A 144 20.67 7.32 -6.79
CA ASN A 144 20.70 6.61 -5.51
C ASN A 144 20.21 5.15 -5.53
N ASN A 145 19.63 4.62 -6.62
CA ASN A 145 19.10 3.25 -6.56
C ASN A 145 19.46 2.41 -7.77
N GLN A 146 19.98 1.23 -7.50
CA GLN A 146 20.12 0.15 -8.45
C GLN A 146 18.84 -0.69 -8.48
N ILE A 147 18.53 -1.28 -9.63
CA ILE A 147 17.43 -2.25 -9.75
C ILE A 147 17.77 -3.52 -8.97
N PHE A 148 19.01 -3.99 -9.09
CA PHE A 148 19.50 -5.19 -8.43
C PHE A 148 21.03 -5.19 -8.35
N ASP A 149 21.57 -5.52 -7.18
CA ASP A 149 22.96 -5.91 -6.98
C ASP A 149 22.98 -7.23 -6.21
N LYS A 150 23.49 -8.29 -6.85
CA LYS A 150 23.54 -9.63 -6.26
C LYS A 150 24.38 -9.73 -4.98
N ASN A 151 25.27 -8.76 -4.73
CA ASN A 151 26.14 -8.71 -3.57
C ASN A 151 25.50 -7.97 -2.37
N ILE A 152 24.36 -7.29 -2.60
CA ILE A 152 23.66 -6.52 -1.57
C ILE A 152 22.38 -7.26 -1.17
N TRP A 153 22.40 -7.85 0.01
CA TRP A 153 21.27 -8.60 0.55
C TRP A 153 20.24 -7.70 1.22
N PRO A 154 18.93 -8.10 1.23
CA PRO A 154 17.88 -7.33 1.88
C PRO A 154 18.06 -7.30 3.40
N GLU A 155 17.70 -6.18 3.99
CA GLU A 155 17.65 -5.99 5.43
C GLU A 155 16.24 -6.36 5.94
N LEU A 156 16.15 -7.49 6.65
CA LEU A 156 14.89 -7.94 7.24
C LEU A 156 14.68 -7.27 8.61
N PHE A 157 13.41 -7.10 8.99
CA PHE A 157 13.00 -6.58 10.31
C PHE A 157 13.39 -5.11 10.58
N LEU A 158 13.35 -4.28 9.55
CA LEU A 158 13.56 -2.84 9.67
C LEU A 158 12.54 -2.20 10.63
N THR A 159 13.02 -1.32 11.50
CA THR A 159 12.17 -0.38 12.24
C THR A 159 11.55 0.65 11.27
N THR A 160 10.55 1.41 11.74
CA THR A 160 9.95 2.47 10.91
C THR A 160 10.98 3.53 10.51
N GLU A 161 11.89 3.88 11.41
CA GLU A 161 12.95 4.85 11.20
C GLU A 161 13.97 4.34 10.18
N GLU A 162 14.39 3.10 10.30
CA GLU A 162 15.30 2.46 9.33
C GLU A 162 14.64 2.31 7.97
N TYR A 163 13.37 1.87 7.92
CA TYR A 163 12.62 1.75 6.66
C TYR A 163 12.48 3.08 5.91
N LYS A 164 12.30 4.19 6.63
CA LYS A 164 12.16 5.53 6.06
C LYS A 164 13.51 6.21 5.75
N LYS A 165 14.64 5.65 6.21
CA LYS A 165 15.96 6.24 5.98
C LYS A 165 16.29 6.24 4.49
N PRO A 166 16.59 7.40 3.90
CA PRO A 166 17.00 7.47 2.50
C PRO A 166 18.38 6.81 2.31
N ASP A 167 18.64 6.38 1.09
CA ASP A 167 19.97 5.94 0.63
C ASP A 167 20.56 4.73 1.37
N ARG A 168 19.73 3.82 1.87
CA ARG A 168 20.23 2.53 2.38
C ARG A 168 20.82 1.72 1.23
N PRO A 169 21.99 1.06 1.42
CA PRO A 169 22.54 0.18 0.37
C PRO A 169 21.59 -0.90 -0.10
N SER A 170 20.75 -1.44 0.82
CA SER A 170 19.74 -2.47 0.53
C SER A 170 18.48 -1.94 -0.15
N ASP A 171 18.27 -0.61 -0.22
CA ASP A 171 17.08 0.02 -0.78
C ASP A 171 17.08 -0.02 -2.31
N ASN A 172 16.85 -1.19 -2.88
CA ASN A 172 16.73 -1.41 -4.32
C ASN A 172 15.44 -2.17 -4.66
N PHE A 173 15.09 -2.22 -5.96
CA PHE A 173 13.86 -2.82 -6.45
C PHE A 173 13.68 -4.27 -5.98
N ILE A 174 14.68 -5.12 -6.11
CA ILE A 174 14.58 -6.55 -5.76
C ILE A 174 14.57 -6.76 -4.25
N ASN A 175 15.39 -6.06 -3.50
CA ASN A 175 15.41 -6.19 -2.04
C ASN A 175 14.09 -5.77 -1.40
N HIS A 176 13.39 -4.80 -1.97
CA HIS A 176 12.08 -4.35 -1.48
C HIS A 176 11.04 -5.47 -1.44
N PHE A 177 11.14 -6.47 -2.31
CA PHE A 177 10.26 -7.66 -2.23
C PHE A 177 10.44 -8.40 -0.89
N PHE A 178 11.66 -8.60 -0.44
CA PHE A 178 11.96 -9.32 0.80
C PHE A 178 11.73 -8.44 2.04
N GLU A 179 12.09 -7.17 1.96
CA GLU A 179 11.96 -6.22 3.07
C GLU A 179 10.50 -5.90 3.39
N LYS A 180 9.61 -5.89 2.37
CA LYS A 180 8.20 -5.52 2.53
C LYS A 180 7.23 -6.46 1.81
N LEU A 181 7.28 -6.57 0.48
CA LEU A 181 6.15 -7.05 -0.32
C LEU A 181 5.77 -8.50 -0.02
N LEU A 182 6.74 -9.41 0.09
CA LEU A 182 6.48 -10.82 0.42
C LEU A 182 5.91 -11.00 1.83
N ARG A 183 6.14 -10.04 2.72
CA ARG A 183 5.66 -10.09 4.11
C ARG A 183 4.21 -9.65 4.24
N LEU A 184 3.69 -8.85 3.30
CA LEU A 184 2.33 -8.30 3.35
C LEU A 184 1.26 -9.40 3.35
N LYS A 185 1.50 -10.55 2.70
CA LYS A 185 0.62 -11.71 2.75
C LYS A 185 0.20 -12.10 4.18
N LYS A 186 1.14 -12.07 5.14
CA LYS A 186 0.91 -12.45 6.54
C LYS A 186 0.19 -11.37 7.34
N MET A 187 -0.03 -10.19 6.76
CA MET A 187 -0.62 -9.03 7.44
C MET A 187 -2.11 -8.87 7.15
N MET A 188 -2.70 -9.71 6.31
CA MET A 188 -4.12 -9.65 5.92
C MET A 188 -5.04 -10.01 7.08
N PHE A 189 -6.09 -9.23 7.26
CA PHE A 189 -7.08 -9.39 8.34
C PHE A 189 -8.25 -10.25 7.92
N THR A 190 -8.80 -10.04 6.71
CA THR A 190 -10.02 -10.70 6.24
C THR A 190 -9.74 -12.02 5.52
N SER A 191 -10.77 -12.85 5.41
CA SER A 191 -10.64 -14.13 4.69
C SER A 191 -10.47 -13.90 3.19
N GLY A 192 -11.18 -12.92 2.63
CA GLY A 192 -11.05 -12.50 1.23
C GLY A 192 -9.68 -11.92 0.93
N GLY A 193 -9.18 -11.03 1.82
CA GLY A 193 -7.84 -10.46 1.73
C GLY A 193 -6.75 -11.53 1.72
N ARG A 194 -6.83 -12.53 2.60
CA ARG A 194 -5.87 -13.65 2.63
C ARG A 194 -5.87 -14.48 1.34
N LYS A 195 -7.06 -14.80 0.81
CA LYS A 195 -7.18 -15.55 -0.45
C LYS A 195 -6.55 -14.81 -1.62
N GLU A 196 -6.85 -13.52 -1.76
CA GLU A 196 -6.29 -12.68 -2.81
C GLU A 196 -4.78 -12.49 -2.64
N ALA A 197 -4.31 -12.30 -1.40
CA ALA A 197 -2.88 -12.19 -1.10
C ALA A 197 -2.10 -13.47 -1.48
N ASP A 198 -2.68 -14.65 -1.29
CA ASP A 198 -2.05 -15.91 -1.73
C ASP A 198 -1.83 -15.95 -3.24
N ILE A 199 -2.79 -15.48 -4.03
CA ILE A 199 -2.70 -15.43 -5.50
C ILE A 199 -1.60 -14.45 -5.91
N ARG A 200 -1.63 -13.22 -5.37
CA ARG A 200 -0.67 -12.16 -5.71
C ARG A 200 0.74 -12.51 -5.24
N HIS A 201 0.87 -13.12 -4.08
CA HIS A 201 2.16 -13.59 -3.55
C HIS A 201 2.79 -14.66 -4.45
N LYS A 202 2.01 -15.66 -4.90
CA LYS A 202 2.50 -16.68 -5.83
C LYS A 202 3.03 -16.07 -7.14
N PHE A 203 2.34 -15.06 -7.65
CA PHE A 203 2.81 -14.34 -8.84
C PHE A 203 4.17 -13.68 -8.59
N MET A 204 4.35 -12.98 -7.46
CA MET A 204 5.62 -12.32 -7.13
C MET A 204 6.75 -13.33 -6.93
N VAL A 205 6.47 -14.45 -6.27
CA VAL A 205 7.46 -15.54 -6.11
C VAL A 205 7.90 -16.06 -7.47
N GLY A 206 6.97 -16.34 -8.39
CA GLY A 206 7.30 -16.81 -9.75
C GLY A 206 8.10 -15.77 -10.54
N PHE A 207 7.77 -14.49 -10.41
CA PHE A 207 8.55 -13.40 -11.01
C PHE A 207 10.00 -13.39 -10.48
N LEU A 208 10.20 -13.50 -9.18
CA LEU A 208 11.54 -13.52 -8.58
C LEU A 208 12.33 -14.78 -8.95
N GLU A 209 11.69 -15.94 -8.99
CA GLU A 209 12.34 -17.19 -9.43
C GLU A 209 12.89 -17.05 -10.84
N GLU A 210 12.07 -16.54 -11.77
CA GLU A 210 12.47 -16.33 -13.14
C GLU A 210 13.56 -15.26 -13.27
N PHE A 211 13.41 -14.15 -12.56
CA PHE A 211 14.40 -13.08 -12.52
C PHE A 211 15.79 -13.61 -12.08
N PHE A 212 15.85 -14.38 -10.98
CA PHE A 212 17.12 -14.93 -10.48
C PHE A 212 17.68 -16.01 -11.39
N ARG A 213 16.84 -16.80 -12.05
CA ARG A 213 17.27 -17.78 -13.04
C ARG A 213 17.96 -17.10 -14.24
N GLU A 214 17.35 -16.04 -14.79
CA GLU A 214 17.89 -15.28 -15.92
C GLU A 214 19.20 -14.56 -15.57
N ASN A 215 19.35 -14.14 -14.32
CA ASN A 215 20.54 -13.45 -13.81
C ASN A 215 21.63 -14.40 -13.28
N ASN A 216 21.45 -15.72 -13.39
CA ASN A 216 22.39 -16.74 -12.90
C ASN A 216 22.74 -16.57 -11.41
N CYS A 217 21.71 -16.39 -10.55
CA CYS A 217 21.82 -16.18 -9.11
C CYS A 217 21.16 -17.32 -8.32
N PRO A 218 21.69 -18.55 -8.32
CA PRO A 218 21.08 -19.70 -7.64
C PRO A 218 21.00 -19.49 -6.12
N GLU A 219 21.94 -18.77 -5.51
CA GLU A 219 21.94 -18.42 -4.09
C GLU A 219 20.71 -17.56 -3.71
N TRP A 220 20.23 -16.72 -4.61
CA TRP A 220 19.02 -15.92 -4.41
C TRP A 220 17.74 -16.75 -4.53
N ILE A 221 17.74 -17.80 -5.38
CA ILE A 221 16.64 -18.77 -5.44
C ILE A 221 16.55 -19.55 -4.11
N GLU A 222 17.69 -20.00 -3.57
CA GLU A 222 17.72 -20.65 -2.26
C GLU A 222 17.24 -19.71 -1.14
N TYR A 223 17.66 -18.45 -1.18
CA TYR A 223 17.20 -17.43 -0.25
C TYR A 223 15.68 -17.20 -0.33
N LEU A 224 15.16 -17.04 -1.54
CA LEU A 224 13.71 -16.90 -1.77
C LEU A 224 12.93 -18.10 -1.21
N ASN A 225 13.41 -19.32 -1.40
CA ASN A 225 12.76 -20.53 -0.89
C ASN A 225 12.65 -20.57 0.64
N LYS A 226 13.54 -19.90 1.35
CA LYS A 226 13.48 -19.76 2.83
C LYS A 226 12.49 -18.69 3.29
N GLN A 227 12.03 -17.81 2.39
CA GLN A 227 11.14 -16.68 2.71
C GLN A 227 9.68 -16.90 2.24
N LYS A 228 9.36 -17.98 1.53
CA LYS A 228 8.02 -18.35 1.00
C LYS A 228 6.95 -18.60 2.07
#